data_acfc48e345714242528cdccaddc1e486
#
_entry.id   acfc48e345714242528cdccaddc1e486
#
_cell.length_a   1.000
_cell.length_b   1.000
_cell.length_c   1.000
_cell.angle_alpha   90.00
_cell.angle_beta   90.00
_cell.angle_gamma   90.00
#
_symmetry.space_group_name_H-M   'P 1'
#
loop_
_entity.id
_entity.type
_entity.pdbx_description
1 polymer ?
#
loop_
_entity_poly.entity_id
_entity_poly.type
_entity_poly.pdbx_seq_one_letter_code
_entity_poly.pdbx_strand_id
1 'polypeptide(L)'
;ILWDPVHGRHHARDLGSRNGTWLSGQPLAAIPRMLDDNAVLRLGDVVVVYERQQGALVDVAAVDLEAVPGDALAVVALRAALARAAVDPAPVLLIGESGAGKERIAAELHRLGGRGPFIALNCAALSPQLVESQLFGHQRGAFTGASQQHLGLFRAADGGSLFLDEIGELPLDLQPKLLRAIEQGELLPVGATRPLHVDVRVIAATNRELQAEVEAGRFRRDLYARLALWELAVPPLARRRVDILPWLHRLAAVWAAERKVPAPRLEFPALAA
;
A
#
# COMPACT_ATOMS: atom_id res chain seq x y z
N ILE A 1 33.10 4.22 -0.36
CA ILE A 1 32.30 3.35 -1.27
C ILE A 1 32.90 3.50 -2.66
N LEU A 2 33.04 2.37 -3.38
CA LEU A 2 33.60 2.31 -4.74
C LEU A 2 32.65 1.50 -5.62
N TRP A 3 32.52 1.93 -6.88
CA TRP A 3 31.78 1.19 -7.89
C TRP A 3 32.65 0.09 -8.50
N ASP A 4 32.10 -1.12 -8.59
CA ASP A 4 32.72 -2.25 -9.29
C ASP A 4 31.98 -2.49 -10.62
N PRO A 5 32.60 -2.11 -11.76
CA PRO A 5 31.97 -2.27 -13.07
C PRO A 5 31.85 -3.74 -13.51
N VAL A 6 32.65 -4.63 -12.95
CA VAL A 6 32.65 -6.07 -13.33
C VAL A 6 31.41 -6.75 -12.75
N HIS A 7 31.07 -6.43 -11.49
CA HIS A 7 29.91 -7.02 -10.82
C HIS A 7 28.67 -6.10 -10.86
N GLY A 8 28.78 -4.87 -11.39
CA GLY A 8 27.70 -3.90 -11.43
C GLY A 8 27.19 -3.51 -10.04
N ARG A 9 28.09 -3.47 -9.03
CA ARG A 9 27.74 -3.22 -7.62
C ARG A 9 28.72 -2.28 -6.96
N HIS A 10 28.31 -1.66 -5.88
CA HIS A 10 29.20 -0.90 -5.02
C HIS A 10 29.82 -1.80 -3.94
N HIS A 11 31.07 -1.48 -3.58
CA HIS A 11 31.77 -2.04 -2.43
C HIS A 11 32.03 -0.95 -1.41
N ALA A 12 32.04 -1.32 -0.14
CA ALA A 12 32.54 -0.49 0.95
C ALA A 12 33.76 -1.14 1.59
N ARG A 13 34.71 -0.31 2.03
CA ARG A 13 35.84 -0.71 2.88
C ARG A 13 36.15 0.38 3.89
N ASP A 14 36.64 0.01 5.04
CA ASP A 14 37.20 0.96 6.00
C ASP A 14 38.66 1.30 5.62
N LEU A 15 39.00 2.58 5.58
CA LEU A 15 40.32 3.11 5.27
C LEU A 15 41.14 3.40 6.56
N GLY A 16 40.82 2.75 7.67
CA GLY A 16 41.45 2.97 8.97
C GLY A 16 40.79 4.12 9.73
N SER A 17 39.44 4.16 9.71
CA SER A 17 38.66 5.18 10.42
C SER A 17 38.90 5.08 11.95
N ARG A 18 38.97 6.23 12.63
CA ARG A 18 39.19 6.31 14.07
C ARG A 18 38.15 5.60 14.91
N ASN A 19 36.88 5.72 14.48
CA ASN A 19 35.74 5.19 15.24
C ASN A 19 35.19 3.89 14.66
N GLY A 20 35.85 3.33 13.62
CA GLY A 20 35.43 2.12 12.94
C GLY A 20 34.21 2.34 12.00
N THR A 21 34.05 1.39 11.09
CA THR A 21 32.91 1.28 10.17
C THR A 21 32.29 -0.11 10.31
N TRP A 22 30.98 -0.18 10.30
CA TRP A 22 30.26 -1.46 10.37
C TRP A 22 29.32 -1.56 9.17
N LEU A 23 29.19 -2.76 8.63
CA LEU A 23 28.25 -3.11 7.58
C LEU A 23 27.29 -4.18 8.14
N SER A 24 26.00 -3.82 8.25
CA SER A 24 24.94 -4.71 8.78
C SER A 24 25.33 -5.37 10.13
N GLY A 25 25.81 -4.54 11.07
CA GLY A 25 26.22 -4.96 12.41
C GLY A 25 27.60 -5.63 12.52
N GLN A 26 28.30 -5.89 11.41
CA GLN A 26 29.64 -6.49 11.41
C GLN A 26 30.72 -5.45 11.11
N PRO A 27 31.87 -5.47 11.82
CA PRO A 27 32.98 -4.56 11.53
C PRO A 27 33.44 -4.70 10.09
N LEU A 28 33.62 -3.56 9.43
CA LEU A 28 34.16 -3.51 8.07
C LEU A 28 35.67 -3.31 8.14
N ALA A 29 36.41 -4.20 7.51
CA ALA A 29 37.87 -4.14 7.43
C ALA A 29 38.31 -3.39 6.15
N ALA A 30 39.67 -3.35 5.95
CA ALA A 30 40.28 -2.82 4.73
C ALA A 30 39.91 -3.64 3.46
N ILE A 31 39.44 -4.89 3.64
CA ILE A 31 39.00 -5.72 2.51
C ILE A 31 37.64 -5.27 2.06
N PRO A 32 37.47 -4.92 0.76
CA PRO A 32 36.19 -4.47 0.24
C PRO A 32 35.09 -5.54 0.40
N ARG A 33 33.90 -5.12 0.84
CA ARG A 33 32.70 -5.95 0.90
C ARG A 33 31.62 -5.35 0.01
N MET A 34 30.90 -6.19 -0.73
CA MET A 34 29.77 -5.76 -1.55
C MET A 34 28.67 -5.15 -0.70
N LEU A 35 28.05 -4.12 -1.23
CA LEU A 35 26.85 -3.52 -0.65
C LEU A 35 25.61 -4.11 -1.33
N ASP A 36 24.79 -4.75 -0.53
CA ASP A 36 23.45 -5.13 -0.94
C ASP A 36 22.50 -3.93 -0.86
N ASP A 37 21.42 -3.95 -1.61
CA ASP A 37 20.39 -2.92 -1.49
C ASP A 37 19.80 -2.91 -0.07
N ASN A 38 19.54 -1.73 0.47
CA ASN A 38 19.16 -1.51 1.87
C ASN A 38 20.22 -1.92 2.91
N ALA A 39 21.49 -2.03 2.52
CA ALA A 39 22.57 -2.28 3.47
C ALA A 39 22.72 -1.10 4.44
N VAL A 40 22.89 -1.43 5.73
CA VAL A 40 23.09 -0.43 6.79
C VAL A 40 24.57 -0.29 7.07
N LEU A 41 25.11 0.91 6.90
CA LEU A 41 26.47 1.30 7.26
C LEU A 41 26.45 2.15 8.53
N ARG A 42 27.24 1.80 9.54
CA ARG A 42 27.50 2.68 10.68
C ARG A 42 28.92 3.24 10.55
N LEU A 43 29.02 4.55 10.55
CA LEU A 43 30.27 5.32 10.43
C LEU A 43 30.47 6.09 11.74
N GLY A 44 31.10 5.47 12.75
CA GLY A 44 31.12 6.03 14.11
C GLY A 44 29.70 6.13 14.68
N ASP A 45 29.22 7.37 14.91
CA ASP A 45 27.89 7.67 15.45
C ASP A 45 26.83 7.96 14.35
N VAL A 46 27.20 7.84 13.08
CA VAL A 46 26.29 8.09 11.94
C VAL A 46 25.85 6.76 11.35
N VAL A 47 24.54 6.61 11.16
CA VAL A 47 23.95 5.47 10.43
C VAL A 47 23.54 5.93 9.06
N VAL A 48 23.95 5.20 8.03
CA VAL A 48 23.64 5.45 6.62
C VAL A 48 23.00 4.19 6.04
N VAL A 49 21.91 4.34 5.34
CA VAL A 49 21.31 3.26 4.55
C VAL A 49 21.74 3.45 3.10
N TYR A 50 22.29 2.38 2.53
CA TYR A 50 22.64 2.34 1.11
C TYR A 50 21.44 1.80 0.32
N GLU A 51 20.91 2.61 -0.58
CA GLU A 51 19.86 2.22 -1.51
C GLU A 51 20.36 2.33 -2.95
N ARG A 52 19.94 1.39 -3.79
CA ARG A 52 20.32 1.34 -5.19
C ARG A 52 19.11 1.51 -6.10
N GLN A 53 19.19 2.50 -7.01
CA GLN A 53 18.18 2.73 -8.02
C GLN A 53 18.80 2.82 -9.41
N GLN A 54 18.07 2.30 -10.40
CA GLN A 54 18.37 2.51 -11.81
C GLN A 54 17.45 3.62 -12.36
N GLY A 55 18.04 4.67 -12.89
CA GLY A 55 17.31 5.80 -13.49
C GLY A 55 17.15 7.02 -12.58
N ALA A 56 16.59 8.11 -13.15
CA ALA A 56 16.34 9.34 -12.43
C ALA A 56 15.07 9.25 -11.57
N LEU A 57 15.15 9.74 -10.34
CA LEU A 57 13.97 9.98 -9.50
C LEU A 57 13.22 11.18 -10.05
N VAL A 58 11.95 11.00 -10.35
CA VAL A 58 11.04 12.12 -10.64
C VAL A 58 10.36 12.49 -9.34
N ASP A 59 10.68 13.65 -8.80
CA ASP A 59 9.93 14.20 -7.67
C ASP A 59 8.54 14.63 -8.14
N VAL A 60 7.50 14.19 -7.42
CA VAL A 60 6.12 14.48 -7.77
C VAL A 60 5.51 15.31 -6.65
N ALA A 61 5.61 16.63 -6.78
CA ALA A 61 5.11 17.60 -5.81
C ALA A 61 3.59 17.51 -5.50
N ALA A 62 2.83 16.73 -6.28
CA ALA A 62 1.38 16.59 -6.11
C ALA A 62 0.96 15.67 -4.94
N VAL A 63 1.80 14.70 -4.55
CA VAL A 63 1.49 13.73 -3.50
C VAL A 63 1.81 14.33 -2.14
N ASP A 64 0.84 14.22 -1.22
CA ASP A 64 1.05 14.67 0.16
C ASP A 64 2.07 13.77 0.87
N LEU A 65 3.17 14.37 1.32
CA LEU A 65 4.23 13.68 2.06
C LEU A 65 3.76 13.17 3.44
N GLU A 66 2.72 13.78 4.02
CA GLU A 66 2.12 13.28 5.26
C GLU A 66 1.25 12.04 5.02
N ALA A 67 0.60 11.93 3.86
CA ALA A 67 -0.18 10.77 3.46
C ALA A 67 0.71 9.57 3.07
N VAL A 68 1.81 9.83 2.33
CA VAL A 68 2.77 8.82 1.88
C VAL A 68 4.18 9.20 2.33
N PRO A 69 4.46 9.12 3.66
CA PRO A 69 5.71 9.59 4.22
C PRO A 69 6.86 8.61 3.99
N GLY A 70 8.07 9.18 3.83
CA GLY A 70 9.33 8.46 3.71
C GLY A 70 10.20 9.00 2.58
N ASP A 71 11.51 8.80 2.73
CA ASP A 71 12.54 9.24 1.79
C ASP A 71 13.21 8.06 1.08
N ALA A 72 12.84 6.82 1.42
CA ALA A 72 13.30 5.63 0.74
C ALA A 72 12.95 5.68 -0.74
N LEU A 73 13.87 5.23 -1.60
CA LEU A 73 13.69 5.22 -3.06
C LEU A 73 12.39 4.50 -3.48
N ALA A 74 12.05 3.43 -2.78
CA ALA A 74 10.81 2.68 -3.02
C ALA A 74 9.55 3.53 -2.74
N VAL A 75 9.60 4.42 -1.73
CA VAL A 75 8.49 5.33 -1.40
C VAL A 75 8.40 6.47 -2.42
N VAL A 76 9.55 7.02 -2.86
CA VAL A 76 9.60 8.02 -3.92
C VAL A 76 9.04 7.46 -5.23
N ALA A 77 9.41 6.23 -5.59
CA ALA A 77 8.87 5.54 -6.76
C ALA A 77 7.35 5.29 -6.64
N LEU A 78 6.87 4.92 -5.46
CA LEU A 78 5.43 4.76 -5.17
C LEU A 78 4.69 6.09 -5.35
N ARG A 79 5.20 7.21 -4.83
CA ARG A 79 4.59 8.55 -5.03
C ARG A 79 4.49 8.90 -6.51
N ALA A 80 5.54 8.65 -7.29
CA ALA A 80 5.52 8.89 -8.73
C ALA A 80 4.47 8.01 -9.46
N ALA A 81 4.31 6.75 -9.04
CA ALA A 81 3.31 5.85 -9.60
C ALA A 81 1.89 6.28 -9.20
N LEU A 82 1.68 6.71 -7.96
CA LEU A 82 0.39 7.26 -7.48
C LEU A 82 -0.07 8.46 -8.29
N ALA A 83 0.81 9.41 -8.52
CA ALA A 83 0.47 10.61 -9.30
C ALA A 83 0.07 10.27 -10.75
N ARG A 84 0.73 9.29 -11.37
CA ARG A 84 0.34 8.80 -12.70
C ARG A 84 -1.00 8.07 -12.68
N ALA A 85 -1.18 7.17 -11.71
CA ALA A 85 -2.43 6.44 -11.56
C ALA A 85 -3.62 7.35 -11.22
N ALA A 86 -3.39 8.46 -10.51
CA ALA A 86 -4.46 9.35 -10.06
C ALA A 86 -5.26 9.99 -11.21
N VAL A 87 -4.60 10.32 -12.32
CA VAL A 87 -5.24 10.95 -13.49
C VAL A 87 -5.99 9.96 -14.40
N ASP A 88 -5.75 8.66 -14.22
CA ASP A 88 -6.43 7.60 -14.96
C ASP A 88 -7.66 7.12 -14.17
N PRO A 89 -8.88 7.06 -14.76
CA PRO A 89 -10.06 6.54 -14.09
C PRO A 89 -10.03 5.02 -13.86
N ALA A 90 -9.07 4.31 -14.43
CA ALA A 90 -8.95 2.86 -14.30
C ALA A 90 -8.85 2.39 -12.84
N PRO A 91 -9.26 1.15 -12.53
CA PRO A 91 -9.04 0.53 -11.24
C PRO A 91 -7.57 0.48 -10.85
N VAL A 92 -7.30 0.54 -9.54
CA VAL A 92 -5.96 0.43 -8.98
C VAL A 92 -5.91 -0.69 -7.96
N LEU A 93 -4.91 -1.56 -8.06
CA LEU A 93 -4.63 -2.63 -7.11
C LEU A 93 -3.40 -2.26 -6.27
N LEU A 94 -3.59 -2.11 -4.95
CA LEU A 94 -2.54 -1.89 -3.98
C LEU A 94 -2.10 -3.23 -3.39
N ILE A 95 -0.83 -3.58 -3.57
CA ILE A 95 -0.27 -4.85 -3.07
C ILE A 95 0.72 -4.53 -1.95
N GLY A 96 0.54 -5.13 -0.78
CA GLY A 96 1.46 -4.93 0.34
C GLY A 96 1.02 -5.63 1.61
N GLU A 97 1.97 -5.80 2.52
CA GLU A 97 1.74 -6.44 3.82
C GLU A 97 0.64 -5.73 4.63
N SER A 98 0.03 -6.45 5.57
CA SER A 98 -0.90 -5.84 6.52
C SER A 98 -0.18 -4.75 7.32
N GLY A 99 -0.85 -3.62 7.54
CA GLY A 99 -0.24 -2.48 8.23
C GLY A 99 0.73 -1.63 7.38
N ALA A 100 0.98 -1.95 6.11
CA ALA A 100 1.87 -1.16 5.25
C ALA A 100 1.34 0.24 4.91
N GLY A 101 0.06 0.54 5.22
CA GLY A 101 -0.56 1.84 4.99
C GLY A 101 -1.40 1.92 3.70
N LYS A 102 -1.87 0.79 3.17
CA LYS A 102 -2.66 0.71 1.93
C LYS A 102 -3.89 1.64 1.93
N GLU A 103 -4.61 1.72 3.05
CA GLU A 103 -5.79 2.60 3.19
C GLU A 103 -5.44 4.09 3.04
N ARG A 104 -4.33 4.54 3.65
CA ARG A 104 -3.86 5.93 3.50
C ARG A 104 -3.47 6.24 2.06
N ILE A 105 -2.85 5.29 1.38
CA ILE A 105 -2.48 5.40 -0.03
C ILE A 105 -3.72 5.46 -0.91
N ALA A 106 -4.76 4.65 -0.61
CA ALA A 106 -6.03 4.69 -1.32
C ALA A 106 -6.75 6.04 -1.14
N ALA A 107 -6.75 6.59 0.08
CA ALA A 107 -7.32 7.92 0.35
C ALA A 107 -6.55 9.01 -0.39
N GLU A 108 -5.23 8.94 -0.45
CA GLU A 108 -4.40 9.89 -1.20
C GLU A 108 -4.63 9.78 -2.71
N LEU A 109 -4.75 8.57 -3.26
CA LEU A 109 -5.10 8.35 -4.66
C LEU A 109 -6.46 8.96 -5.00
N HIS A 110 -7.45 8.81 -4.11
CA HIS A 110 -8.76 9.45 -4.26
C HIS A 110 -8.64 10.98 -4.21
N ARG A 111 -7.90 11.54 -3.24
CA ARG A 111 -7.67 12.99 -3.11
C ARG A 111 -7.06 13.58 -4.39
N LEU A 112 -6.05 12.92 -4.94
CA LEU A 112 -5.39 13.34 -6.18
C LEU A 112 -6.30 13.24 -7.41
N GLY A 113 -7.18 12.23 -7.44
CA GLY A 113 -8.14 12.03 -8.52
C GLY A 113 -9.30 13.04 -8.54
N GLY A 114 -9.52 13.78 -7.44
CA GLY A 114 -10.50 14.87 -7.34
C GLY A 114 -11.97 14.45 -7.53
N ARG A 115 -12.32 13.19 -7.23
CA ARG A 115 -13.67 12.64 -7.45
C ARG A 115 -14.47 12.60 -6.14
N GLY A 116 -15.79 12.79 -6.21
CA GLY A 116 -16.84 12.69 -5.20
C GLY A 116 -16.56 12.00 -3.85
N PRO A 117 -17.44 11.14 -3.34
CA PRO A 117 -17.25 10.49 -2.06
C PRO A 117 -16.15 9.41 -2.08
N PHE A 118 -15.44 9.23 -0.96
CA PHE A 118 -14.55 8.10 -0.70
C PHE A 118 -15.21 7.16 0.29
N ILE A 119 -15.50 5.94 -0.14
CA ILE A 119 -16.13 4.90 0.69
C ILE A 119 -15.16 3.74 0.81
N ALA A 120 -14.98 3.21 2.03
CA ALA A 120 -14.08 2.09 2.29
C ALA A 120 -14.84 0.88 2.86
N LEU A 121 -14.44 -0.32 2.43
CA LEU A 121 -14.90 -1.59 2.96
C LEU A 121 -13.72 -2.55 3.12
N ASN A 122 -13.61 -3.19 4.28
CA ASN A 122 -12.73 -4.35 4.44
C ASN A 122 -13.52 -5.64 4.19
N CYS A 123 -13.15 -6.37 3.13
CA CYS A 123 -13.85 -7.59 2.71
C CYS A 123 -13.69 -8.74 3.73
N ALA A 124 -12.62 -8.75 4.53
CA ALA A 124 -12.38 -9.77 5.54
C ALA A 124 -13.20 -9.57 6.83
N ALA A 125 -13.74 -8.37 7.04
CA ALA A 125 -14.41 -8.03 8.31
C ALA A 125 -15.85 -8.56 8.41
N LEU A 126 -16.42 -9.08 7.33
CA LEU A 126 -17.84 -9.42 7.24
C LEU A 126 -18.06 -10.87 6.77
N SER A 127 -19.20 -11.45 7.14
CA SER A 127 -19.62 -12.73 6.54
C SER A 127 -19.99 -12.56 5.06
N PRO A 128 -19.91 -13.62 4.22
CA PRO A 128 -20.19 -13.53 2.79
C PRO A 128 -21.53 -12.86 2.44
N GLN A 129 -22.61 -13.21 3.17
CA GLN A 129 -23.93 -12.65 2.95
C GLN A 129 -24.01 -11.14 3.29
N LEU A 130 -23.26 -10.72 4.31
CA LEU A 130 -23.16 -9.31 4.70
C LEU A 130 -22.34 -8.52 3.70
N VAL A 131 -21.23 -9.07 3.19
CA VAL A 131 -20.41 -8.42 2.14
C VAL A 131 -21.27 -8.14 0.90
N GLU A 132 -22.04 -9.12 0.44
CA GLU A 132 -22.92 -8.94 -0.73
C GLU A 132 -23.93 -7.81 -0.52
N SER A 133 -24.65 -7.85 0.59
CA SER A 133 -25.64 -6.84 0.95
C SER A 133 -25.02 -5.46 1.13
N GLN A 134 -23.83 -5.37 1.75
CA GLN A 134 -23.13 -4.11 1.93
C GLN A 134 -22.64 -3.52 0.59
N LEU A 135 -22.04 -4.33 -0.28
CA LEU A 135 -21.51 -3.86 -1.55
C LEU A 135 -22.62 -3.44 -2.52
N PHE A 136 -23.54 -4.36 -2.79
CA PHE A 136 -24.51 -4.21 -3.88
C PHE A 136 -25.89 -3.72 -3.43
N GLY A 137 -26.13 -3.73 -2.12
CA GLY A 137 -27.44 -3.39 -1.55
C GLY A 137 -28.45 -4.53 -1.65
N HIS A 138 -29.61 -4.34 -1.04
CA HIS A 138 -30.73 -5.29 -1.10
C HIS A 138 -32.09 -4.59 -1.06
N GLN A 139 -33.09 -5.24 -1.62
CA GLN A 139 -34.48 -4.84 -1.48
C GLN A 139 -35.07 -5.35 -0.16
N ARG A 140 -36.09 -4.68 0.33
CA ARG A 140 -36.87 -5.17 1.48
C ARG A 140 -37.42 -6.57 1.18
N GLY A 141 -37.21 -7.52 2.11
CA GLY A 141 -37.66 -8.89 1.97
C GLY A 141 -36.75 -9.80 1.13
N ALA A 142 -35.59 -9.35 0.69
CA ALA A 142 -34.67 -10.11 -0.14
C ALA A 142 -34.10 -11.36 0.56
N PHE A 143 -34.00 -11.35 1.88
CA PHE A 143 -33.58 -12.49 2.72
C PHE A 143 -34.17 -12.36 4.14
N THR A 144 -34.05 -13.41 4.94
CA THR A 144 -34.52 -13.42 6.34
C THR A 144 -33.76 -12.34 7.14
N GLY A 145 -34.47 -11.32 7.63
CA GLY A 145 -33.90 -10.16 8.31
C GLY A 145 -33.79 -8.87 7.48
N ALA A 146 -34.05 -8.91 6.17
CA ALA A 146 -34.09 -7.73 5.32
C ALA A 146 -35.39 -6.90 5.53
N SER A 147 -35.52 -6.33 6.73
CA SER A 147 -36.73 -5.55 7.13
C SER A 147 -36.84 -4.20 6.41
N GLN A 148 -35.71 -3.64 5.98
CA GLN A 148 -35.60 -2.37 5.23
C GLN A 148 -34.77 -2.56 3.97
N GLN A 149 -34.88 -1.63 3.04
CA GLN A 149 -34.01 -1.56 1.87
C GLN A 149 -32.64 -1.00 2.27
N HIS A 150 -31.56 -1.57 1.70
CA HIS A 150 -30.20 -1.05 1.82
C HIS A 150 -29.66 -0.66 0.44
N LEU A 151 -29.11 0.54 0.33
CA LEU A 151 -28.66 1.07 -0.98
C LEU A 151 -27.38 0.44 -1.50
N GLY A 152 -26.48 0.00 -0.60
CA GLY A 152 -25.17 -0.55 -0.93
C GLY A 152 -24.09 0.51 -1.11
N LEU A 153 -22.84 0.08 -0.88
CA LEU A 153 -21.68 0.98 -0.88
C LEU A 153 -21.31 1.48 -2.28
N PHE A 154 -21.55 0.70 -3.33
CA PHE A 154 -21.36 1.17 -4.69
C PHE A 154 -22.23 2.40 -5.01
N ARG A 155 -23.48 2.41 -4.58
CA ARG A 155 -24.35 3.58 -4.74
C ARG A 155 -23.95 4.74 -3.84
N ALA A 156 -23.46 4.45 -2.65
CA ALA A 156 -22.93 5.48 -1.74
C ALA A 156 -21.64 6.12 -2.30
N ALA A 157 -20.89 5.39 -3.11
CA ALA A 157 -19.65 5.83 -3.76
C ALA A 157 -19.87 6.43 -5.16
N ASP A 158 -21.11 6.54 -5.62
CA ASP A 158 -21.42 7.01 -6.99
C ASP A 158 -20.85 8.41 -7.26
N GLY A 159 -20.20 8.56 -8.40
CA GLY A 159 -19.40 9.74 -8.76
C GLY A 159 -18.06 9.86 -8.02
N GLY A 160 -17.68 8.88 -7.20
CA GLY A 160 -16.51 8.89 -6.35
C GLY A 160 -15.61 7.66 -6.46
N SER A 161 -15.08 7.22 -5.33
CA SER A 161 -14.20 6.05 -5.24
C SER A 161 -14.67 5.07 -4.16
N LEU A 162 -14.60 3.77 -4.48
CA LEU A 162 -14.82 2.68 -3.54
C LEU A 162 -13.49 1.96 -3.28
N PHE A 163 -13.04 2.00 -2.03
CA PHE A 163 -11.86 1.27 -1.59
C PHE A 163 -12.27 -0.08 -1.01
N LEU A 164 -11.74 -1.16 -1.58
CA LEU A 164 -11.97 -2.55 -1.19
C LEU A 164 -10.68 -3.12 -0.59
N ASP A 165 -10.57 -3.10 0.74
CA ASP A 165 -9.43 -3.71 1.42
C ASP A 165 -9.59 -5.22 1.53
N GLU A 166 -8.47 -5.94 1.48
CA GLU A 166 -8.38 -7.40 1.50
C GLU A 166 -9.30 -8.05 0.44
N ILE A 167 -9.20 -7.55 -0.80
CA ILE A 167 -10.03 -8.03 -1.93
C ILE A 167 -9.87 -9.54 -2.20
N GLY A 168 -8.72 -10.12 -1.84
CA GLY A 168 -8.49 -11.58 -1.94
C GLY A 168 -9.40 -12.42 -1.06
N GLU A 169 -10.09 -11.81 -0.08
CA GLU A 169 -11.09 -12.46 0.78
C GLU A 169 -12.51 -12.41 0.19
N LEU A 170 -12.71 -11.73 -0.94
CA LEU A 170 -14.04 -11.65 -1.56
C LEU A 170 -14.51 -13.02 -2.03
N PRO A 171 -15.68 -13.52 -1.57
CA PRO A 171 -16.22 -14.80 -1.98
C PRO A 171 -16.29 -14.97 -3.50
N LEU A 172 -15.98 -16.16 -3.99
CA LEU A 172 -15.87 -16.45 -5.42
C LEU A 172 -17.17 -16.19 -6.20
N ASP A 173 -18.31 -16.41 -5.58
CA ASP A 173 -19.65 -16.16 -6.13
C ASP A 173 -19.99 -14.68 -6.26
N LEU A 174 -19.32 -13.79 -5.51
CA LEU A 174 -19.51 -12.35 -5.59
C LEU A 174 -18.56 -11.68 -6.61
N GLN A 175 -17.48 -12.35 -6.99
CA GLN A 175 -16.50 -11.79 -7.93
C GLN A 175 -17.08 -11.47 -9.31
N PRO A 176 -18.00 -12.26 -9.90
CA PRO A 176 -18.67 -11.88 -11.15
C PRO A 176 -19.53 -10.63 -11.04
N LYS A 177 -20.15 -10.40 -9.87
CA LYS A 177 -20.96 -9.19 -9.63
C LYS A 177 -20.06 -7.95 -9.53
N LEU A 178 -18.93 -8.09 -8.86
CA LEU A 178 -17.92 -7.03 -8.79
C LEU A 178 -17.35 -6.71 -10.20
N LEU A 179 -17.06 -7.73 -10.99
CA LEU A 179 -16.56 -7.54 -12.36
C LEU A 179 -17.56 -6.72 -13.22
N ARG A 180 -18.86 -7.05 -13.16
CA ARG A 180 -19.89 -6.27 -13.87
C ARG A 180 -19.95 -4.82 -13.40
N ALA A 181 -19.86 -4.58 -12.09
CA ALA A 181 -19.83 -3.23 -11.54
C ALA A 181 -18.62 -2.43 -12.05
N ILE A 182 -17.45 -3.06 -12.18
CA ILE A 182 -16.23 -2.40 -12.66
C ILE A 182 -16.25 -2.16 -14.17
N GLU A 183 -16.75 -3.13 -14.96
CA GLU A 183 -16.68 -3.05 -16.42
C GLU A 183 -17.83 -2.26 -17.06
N GLN A 184 -19.03 -2.43 -16.52
CA GLN A 184 -20.26 -1.93 -17.11
C GLN A 184 -20.91 -0.83 -16.27
N GLY A 185 -20.41 -0.59 -15.04
CA GLY A 185 -21.08 0.28 -14.08
C GLY A 185 -22.44 -0.28 -13.63
N GLU A 186 -22.70 -1.59 -13.83
CA GLU A 186 -23.99 -2.20 -13.53
C GLU A 186 -24.00 -2.92 -12.19
N LEU A 187 -25.00 -2.59 -11.37
CA LEU A 187 -25.26 -3.23 -10.09
C LEU A 187 -26.62 -3.92 -10.11
N LEU A 188 -26.69 -5.14 -9.61
CA LEU A 188 -27.95 -5.82 -9.34
C LEU A 188 -28.09 -6.04 -7.83
N PRO A 189 -28.87 -5.21 -7.11
CA PRO A 189 -29.12 -5.41 -5.68
C PRO A 189 -29.79 -6.75 -5.40
N VAL A 190 -29.55 -7.34 -4.23
CA VAL A 190 -30.15 -8.62 -3.85
C VAL A 190 -31.68 -8.49 -3.84
N GLY A 191 -32.37 -9.40 -4.54
CA GLY A 191 -33.81 -9.35 -4.72
C GLY A 191 -34.33 -8.38 -5.78
N ALA A 192 -33.46 -7.62 -6.46
CA ALA A 192 -33.85 -6.75 -7.55
C ALA A 192 -33.91 -7.49 -8.90
N THR A 193 -34.80 -7.05 -9.79
CA THR A 193 -34.96 -7.60 -11.15
C THR A 193 -34.38 -6.66 -12.23
N ARG A 194 -34.03 -5.44 -11.85
CA ARG A 194 -33.48 -4.44 -12.78
C ARG A 194 -32.11 -3.97 -12.27
N PRO A 195 -31.10 -3.88 -13.17
CA PRO A 195 -29.82 -3.32 -12.81
C PRO A 195 -29.93 -1.81 -12.59
N LEU A 196 -28.99 -1.28 -11.81
CA LEU A 196 -28.76 0.13 -11.58
C LEU A 196 -27.40 0.49 -12.15
N HIS A 197 -27.23 1.72 -12.66
CA HIS A 197 -25.94 2.21 -13.14
C HIS A 197 -25.29 3.12 -12.10
N VAL A 198 -23.97 3.01 -11.98
CA VAL A 198 -23.12 3.84 -11.12
C VAL A 198 -21.81 4.14 -11.84
N ASP A 199 -21.22 5.29 -11.57
CA ASP A 199 -19.85 5.66 -11.99
C ASP A 199 -18.93 5.67 -10.76
N VAL A 200 -18.25 4.55 -10.50
CA VAL A 200 -17.41 4.39 -9.31
C VAL A 200 -16.02 3.92 -9.72
N ARG A 201 -15.00 4.68 -9.30
CA ARG A 201 -13.62 4.22 -9.40
C ARG A 201 -13.32 3.21 -8.29
N VAL A 202 -12.89 2.00 -8.65
CA VAL A 202 -12.51 0.98 -7.68
C VAL A 202 -11.02 1.07 -7.38
N ILE A 203 -10.69 1.12 -6.09
CA ILE A 203 -9.33 0.97 -5.55
C ILE A 203 -9.36 -0.28 -4.70
N ALA A 204 -8.64 -1.32 -5.11
CA ALA A 204 -8.57 -2.58 -4.36
C ALA A 204 -7.24 -2.70 -3.63
N ALA A 205 -7.21 -3.39 -2.50
CA ALA A 205 -5.98 -3.69 -1.78
C ALA A 205 -5.95 -5.14 -1.31
N THR A 206 -4.75 -5.72 -1.24
CA THR A 206 -4.54 -7.07 -0.75
C THR A 206 -3.12 -7.26 -0.19
N ASN A 207 -2.99 -8.19 0.74
CA ASN A 207 -1.71 -8.74 1.19
C ASN A 207 -1.40 -10.11 0.56
N ARG A 208 -2.33 -10.68 -0.23
CA ARG A 208 -2.17 -11.98 -0.89
C ARG A 208 -1.57 -11.83 -2.28
N GLU A 209 -0.88 -12.88 -2.73
CA GLU A 209 -0.46 -13.05 -4.11
C GLU A 209 -1.68 -13.48 -4.95
N LEU A 210 -2.39 -12.52 -5.57
CA LEU A 210 -3.64 -12.82 -6.30
C LEU A 210 -3.42 -13.75 -7.50
N GLN A 211 -2.23 -13.75 -8.11
CA GLN A 211 -1.93 -14.69 -9.20
C GLN A 211 -1.95 -16.13 -8.69
N ALA A 212 -1.38 -16.40 -7.53
CA ALA A 212 -1.45 -17.72 -6.88
C ALA A 212 -2.89 -18.09 -6.50
N GLU A 213 -3.71 -17.11 -6.05
CA GLU A 213 -5.13 -17.34 -5.78
C GLU A 213 -5.94 -17.68 -7.06
N VAL A 214 -5.56 -17.09 -8.21
CA VAL A 214 -6.14 -17.41 -9.52
C VAL A 214 -5.77 -18.83 -9.93
N GLU A 215 -4.51 -19.25 -9.78
CA GLU A 215 -4.07 -20.62 -10.10
C GLU A 215 -4.75 -21.66 -9.22
N ALA A 216 -4.98 -21.31 -7.96
CA ALA A 216 -5.70 -22.16 -7.00
C ALA A 216 -7.23 -22.15 -7.17
N GLY A 217 -7.78 -21.38 -8.11
CA GLY A 217 -9.23 -21.28 -8.37
C GLY A 217 -10.02 -20.55 -7.30
N ARG A 218 -9.37 -19.79 -6.39
CA ARG A 218 -10.03 -18.99 -5.34
C ARG A 218 -10.27 -17.56 -5.77
N PHE A 219 -9.62 -17.10 -6.84
CA PHE A 219 -9.85 -15.78 -7.43
C PHE A 219 -10.01 -15.90 -8.95
N ARG A 220 -10.92 -15.14 -9.54
CA ARG A 220 -11.16 -15.19 -10.99
C ARG A 220 -10.09 -14.45 -11.77
N ARG A 221 -9.63 -15.04 -12.84
CA ARG A 221 -8.60 -14.44 -13.73
C ARG A 221 -9.08 -13.16 -14.41
N ASP A 222 -10.37 -13.13 -14.82
CA ASP A 222 -10.97 -11.97 -15.48
C ASP A 222 -11.06 -10.76 -14.54
N LEU A 223 -11.49 -10.97 -13.29
CA LEU A 223 -11.52 -9.92 -12.27
C LEU A 223 -10.11 -9.42 -11.94
N TYR A 224 -9.13 -10.33 -11.77
CA TYR A 224 -7.74 -9.93 -11.54
C TYR A 224 -7.23 -9.02 -12.66
N ALA A 225 -7.39 -9.44 -13.94
CA ALA A 225 -6.96 -8.66 -15.09
C ALA A 225 -7.61 -7.26 -15.14
N ARG A 226 -8.83 -7.12 -14.65
CA ARG A 226 -9.54 -5.84 -14.62
C ARG A 226 -9.11 -4.95 -13.46
N LEU A 227 -8.80 -5.51 -12.29
CA LEU A 227 -8.31 -4.78 -11.12
C LEU A 227 -6.85 -4.34 -11.27
N ALA A 228 -6.02 -5.15 -11.93
CA ALA A 228 -4.58 -4.99 -12.05
C ALA A 228 -4.14 -4.10 -13.23
N LEU A 229 -4.99 -3.19 -13.72
CA LEU A 229 -4.61 -2.22 -14.74
C LEU A 229 -3.51 -1.27 -14.23
N TRP A 230 -3.60 -0.90 -12.96
CA TRP A 230 -2.53 -0.25 -12.20
C TRP A 230 -2.21 -1.10 -10.97
N GLU A 231 -1.05 -1.74 -10.95
CA GLU A 231 -0.53 -2.41 -9.75
C GLU A 231 0.49 -1.51 -9.05
N LEU A 232 0.24 -1.20 -7.80
CA LEU A 232 1.11 -0.38 -6.98
C LEU A 232 1.57 -1.20 -5.77
N ALA A 233 2.85 -1.55 -5.75
CA ALA A 233 3.46 -2.23 -4.62
C ALA A 233 3.73 -1.23 -3.48
N VAL A 234 3.15 -1.49 -2.32
CA VAL A 234 3.37 -0.71 -1.09
C VAL A 234 4.53 -1.35 -0.33
N PRO A 235 5.71 -0.70 -0.27
CA PRO A 235 6.87 -1.30 0.32
C PRO A 235 6.71 -1.47 1.83
N PRO A 236 6.98 -2.67 2.40
CA PRO A 236 7.02 -2.86 3.83
C PRO A 236 8.19 -2.07 4.45
N LEU A 237 8.10 -1.77 5.74
CA LEU A 237 9.12 -0.98 6.44
C LEU A 237 10.52 -1.63 6.36
N ALA A 238 10.59 -2.96 6.31
CA ALA A 238 11.83 -3.72 6.12
C ALA A 238 12.57 -3.40 4.81
N ARG A 239 11.84 -2.98 3.76
CA ARG A 239 12.39 -2.56 2.45
C ARG A 239 12.59 -1.04 2.32
N ARG A 240 12.32 -0.27 3.38
CA ARG A 240 12.53 1.16 3.44
C ARG A 240 13.22 1.57 4.76
N ARG A 241 14.35 0.97 5.02
CA ARG A 241 15.08 1.10 6.31
C ARG A 241 15.46 2.52 6.65
N VAL A 242 15.72 3.37 5.67
CA VAL A 242 16.01 4.80 5.88
C VAL A 242 14.85 5.52 6.58
N ASP A 243 13.62 5.04 6.41
CA ASP A 243 12.44 5.64 7.00
C ASP A 243 12.19 5.20 8.45
N ILE A 244 12.88 4.15 8.96
CA ILE A 244 12.63 3.59 10.30
C ILE A 244 12.86 4.63 11.39
N LEU A 245 13.98 5.34 11.36
CA LEU A 245 14.30 6.36 12.37
C LEU A 245 13.33 7.56 12.34
N PRO A 246 13.03 8.17 11.18
CA PRO A 246 11.98 9.18 11.09
C PRO A 246 10.63 8.72 11.64
N TRP A 247 10.22 7.49 11.36
CA TRP A 247 8.99 6.92 11.90
C TRP A 247 9.02 6.77 13.42
N LEU A 248 10.13 6.27 13.99
CA LEU A 248 10.29 6.15 15.43
C LEU A 248 10.22 7.53 16.11
N HIS A 249 10.88 8.55 15.56
CA HIS A 249 10.80 9.93 16.08
C HIS A 249 9.37 10.47 16.03
N ARG A 250 8.66 10.26 14.91
CA ARG A 250 7.27 10.68 14.77
C ARG A 250 6.34 10.01 15.80
N LEU A 251 6.45 8.68 15.95
CA LEU A 251 5.66 7.92 16.93
C LEU A 251 5.97 8.35 18.36
N ALA A 252 7.24 8.57 18.68
CA ALA A 252 7.66 9.07 19.99
C ALA A 252 7.09 10.47 20.29
N ALA A 253 7.06 11.35 19.28
CA ALA A 253 6.49 12.67 19.41
C ALA A 253 4.96 12.64 19.62
N VAL A 254 4.23 11.82 18.86
CA VAL A 254 2.78 11.63 19.02
C VAL A 254 2.47 11.07 20.41
N TRP A 255 3.17 10.01 20.81
CA TRP A 255 3.00 9.40 22.13
C TRP A 255 3.26 10.39 23.28
N ALA A 256 4.30 11.22 23.16
CA ALA A 256 4.65 12.23 24.16
C ALA A 256 3.59 13.33 24.24
N ALA A 257 3.07 13.78 23.10
CA ALA A 257 2.01 14.78 23.03
C ALA A 257 0.71 14.30 23.69
N GLU A 258 0.28 13.06 23.40
CA GLU A 258 -0.91 12.46 24.03
C GLU A 258 -0.80 12.36 25.55
N ARG A 259 0.41 12.08 26.07
CA ARG A 259 0.67 11.91 27.50
C ARG A 259 1.15 13.18 28.21
N LYS A 260 1.36 14.26 27.45
CA LYS A 260 1.91 15.52 27.96
C LYS A 260 3.26 15.36 28.71
N VAL A 261 4.11 14.49 28.17
CA VAL A 261 5.48 14.23 28.68
C VAL A 261 6.50 14.56 27.59
N PRO A 262 7.77 14.81 27.97
CA PRO A 262 8.85 14.97 26.99
C PRO A 262 8.99 13.72 26.10
N ALA A 263 9.30 13.93 24.81
CA ALA A 263 9.57 12.82 23.92
C ALA A 263 10.80 12.02 24.40
N PRO A 264 10.72 10.67 24.39
CA PRO A 264 11.84 9.83 24.78
C PRO A 264 13.04 10.04 23.84
N ARG A 265 14.24 10.03 24.39
CA ARG A 265 15.47 10.01 23.59
C ARG A 265 15.69 8.60 23.08
N LEU A 266 15.94 8.47 21.77
CA LEU A 266 16.32 7.21 21.18
C LEU A 266 17.84 7.03 21.36
N GLU A 267 18.27 6.01 22.11
CA GLU A 267 19.67 5.72 22.31
C GLU A 267 20.21 4.75 21.26
N PHE A 268 21.42 4.99 20.80
CA PHE A 268 22.07 4.24 19.72
C PHE A 268 22.16 2.71 19.90
N PRO A 269 22.36 2.15 21.12
CA PRO A 269 22.40 0.70 21.29
C PRO A 269 21.12 -0.01 20.86
N ALA A 270 19.96 0.66 20.99
CA ALA A 270 18.68 0.11 20.57
C ALA A 270 18.48 0.13 19.04
N LEU A 271 19.32 0.87 18.29
CA LEU A 271 19.26 1.01 16.85
C LEU A 271 20.27 0.09 16.12
N ALA A 272 21.17 -0.57 16.85
CA ALA A 272 22.22 -1.42 16.31
C ALA A 272 21.86 -2.91 16.36
N ALA A 273 20.77 -3.28 17.00
CA ALA A 273 20.18 -4.62 17.03
C ALA A 273 19.17 -4.81 15.91
#